data_fe45583791877dba5195734f35ad694f
#
_entry.id   fe45583791877dba5195734f35ad694f
#
_cell.length_a   1.000
_cell.length_b   1.000
_cell.length_c   1.000
_cell.angle_alpha   90.00
_cell.angle_beta   90.00
_cell.angle_gamma   90.00
#
_symmetry.space_group_name_H-M   'P 1'
#
loop_
_entity.id
_entity.type
_entity.pdbx_description
1 polymer ?
#
loop_
_entity_poly.entity_id
_entity_poly.type
_entity_poly.pdbx_seq_one_letter_code
_entity_poly.pdbx_strand_id
1 'polypeptide(L)'
;MAAGEGNAGLLQDAQKAELFPSEAAQSRPLKMVLLKHRLGHRLYAHCVGTSNKPRLTVTTHDMKDGSLVWYLGGDLAEKGVERSDAQQLDAARRELNELFPWLDFADAELALMDVARAEPRQQGLAKPDNAYARRDRDLIITWPTKLTLAPDLGDRVEALIQERGLETGAPLPPIPGELRRADIGRPQWHRLFGEQG
;
A
#
# COMPACT_ATOMS: atom_id res chain seq x y z
N MET A 1 -4.38 -0.16 -14.54
CA MET A 1 -3.82 0.41 -13.29
C MET A 1 -2.98 -0.64 -12.61
N ALA A 2 -1.76 -0.34 -12.23
CA ALA A 2 -0.90 -1.19 -11.42
C ALA A 2 -0.61 -0.49 -10.10
N ALA A 3 -0.31 -1.25 -9.04
CA ALA A 3 0.04 -0.70 -7.73
C ALA A 3 1.57 -0.76 -7.51
N GLY A 4 2.08 0.15 -6.72
CA GLY A 4 3.48 0.17 -6.33
C GLY A 4 4.45 0.27 -7.52
N GLU A 5 5.51 -0.54 -7.51
CA GLU A 5 6.55 -0.53 -8.53
C GLU A 5 6.03 -0.85 -9.94
N GLY A 6 4.98 -1.66 -10.04
CA GLY A 6 4.35 -1.95 -11.33
C GLY A 6 3.85 -0.70 -12.06
N ASN A 7 3.30 0.28 -11.32
CA ASN A 7 2.85 1.54 -11.93
C ASN A 7 4.03 2.41 -12.41
N ALA A 8 5.14 2.39 -11.68
CA ALA A 8 6.37 3.07 -12.10
C ALA A 8 6.95 2.45 -13.38
N GLY A 9 6.93 1.11 -13.50
CA GLY A 9 7.33 0.39 -14.71
C GLY A 9 6.46 0.75 -15.91
N LEU A 10 5.14 0.76 -15.74
CA LEU A 10 4.21 1.16 -16.80
C LEU A 10 4.43 2.62 -17.25
N LEU A 11 4.75 3.53 -16.33
CA LEU A 11 5.11 4.90 -16.69
C LEU A 11 6.39 4.94 -17.55
N GLN A 12 7.42 4.17 -17.18
CA GLN A 12 8.65 4.09 -17.99
C GLN A 12 8.38 3.54 -19.39
N ASP A 13 7.52 2.54 -19.53
CA ASP A 13 7.15 2.01 -20.84
C ASP A 13 6.34 3.01 -21.66
N ALA A 14 5.43 3.75 -21.04
CA ALA A 14 4.70 4.84 -21.67
C ALA A 14 5.65 5.95 -22.16
N GLN A 15 6.69 6.27 -21.38
CA GLN A 15 7.70 7.27 -21.76
C GLN A 15 8.54 6.84 -22.95
N LYS A 16 8.84 5.54 -23.12
CA LYS A 16 9.48 5.02 -24.35
C LYS A 16 8.62 5.24 -25.60
N ALA A 17 7.30 5.31 -25.43
CA ALA A 17 6.33 5.63 -26.47
C ALA A 17 6.00 7.15 -26.56
N GLU A 18 6.85 7.99 -26.00
CA GLU A 18 6.70 9.45 -25.96
C GLU A 18 5.42 9.95 -25.27
N LEU A 19 4.87 9.15 -24.33
CA LEU A 19 3.74 9.54 -23.47
C LEU A 19 4.28 10.01 -22.12
N PHE A 20 3.61 10.98 -21.52
CA PHE A 20 3.97 11.53 -20.20
C PHE A 20 5.46 11.92 -20.06
N PRO A 21 6.06 12.68 -20.99
CA PRO A 21 7.50 12.93 -20.98
C PRO A 21 7.98 13.72 -19.75
N SER A 22 7.10 14.49 -19.11
CA SER A 22 7.40 15.29 -17.91
C SER A 22 7.02 14.62 -16.61
N GLU A 23 6.36 13.46 -16.66
CA GLU A 23 5.96 12.74 -15.45
C GLU A 23 7.13 11.99 -14.85
N ALA A 24 7.17 11.91 -13.54
CA ALA A 24 8.15 11.12 -12.83
C ALA A 24 7.50 10.38 -11.65
N ALA A 25 7.88 9.13 -11.51
CA ALA A 25 7.61 8.36 -10.31
C ALA A 25 8.76 8.51 -9.31
N GLN A 26 8.44 8.38 -8.04
CA GLN A 26 9.42 8.20 -6.97
C GLN A 26 9.08 6.94 -6.20
N SER A 27 10.11 6.23 -5.74
CA SER A 27 9.96 5.12 -4.81
C SER A 27 10.17 5.62 -3.39
N ARG A 28 9.25 5.25 -2.49
CA ARG A 28 9.39 5.53 -1.07
C ARG A 28 9.41 4.20 -0.32
N PRO A 29 10.59 3.74 0.09
CA PRO A 29 10.73 2.48 0.81
C PRO A 29 10.14 2.55 2.21
N LEU A 30 9.72 1.41 2.73
CA LEU A 30 9.26 1.17 4.09
C LEU A 30 9.77 -0.19 4.54
N LYS A 31 10.14 -0.30 5.81
CA LYS A 31 10.38 -1.60 6.45
C LYS A 31 9.27 -1.86 7.47
N MET A 32 8.22 -2.52 6.99
CA MET A 32 7.04 -2.88 7.79
C MET A 32 7.38 -4.00 8.77
N VAL A 33 6.67 -4.03 9.89
CA VAL A 33 6.74 -5.14 10.85
C VAL A 33 5.37 -5.81 10.90
N LEU A 34 5.34 -7.12 10.87
CA LEU A 34 4.15 -7.92 11.07
C LEU A 34 4.27 -8.65 12.40
N LEU A 35 3.21 -8.59 13.20
CA LEU A 35 3.13 -9.24 14.52
C LEU A 35 2.03 -10.29 14.47
N LYS A 36 2.38 -11.57 14.48
CA LYS A 36 1.42 -12.67 14.60
C LYS A 36 1.20 -13.00 16.07
N HIS A 37 -0.07 -13.05 16.50
CA HIS A 37 -0.44 -13.26 17.89
C HIS A 37 -1.78 -13.97 18.05
N ARG A 38 -2.08 -14.44 19.30
CA ARG A 38 -3.34 -15.07 19.69
C ARG A 38 -4.07 -14.32 20.81
N LEU A 39 -3.81 -13.03 20.93
CA LEU A 39 -4.41 -12.19 21.99
C LEU A 39 -5.92 -11.94 21.81
N GLY A 40 -6.50 -12.34 20.67
CA GLY A 40 -7.92 -12.13 20.37
C GLY A 40 -8.32 -10.67 20.06
N HIS A 41 -7.38 -9.75 20.10
CA HIS A 41 -7.65 -8.32 19.89
C HIS A 41 -7.46 -7.92 18.42
N ARG A 42 -8.55 -7.44 17.81
CA ARG A 42 -8.51 -6.77 16.51
C ARG A 42 -8.30 -5.29 16.74
N LEU A 43 -7.33 -4.72 16.06
CA LEU A 43 -7.01 -3.30 16.16
C LEU A 43 -6.84 -2.69 14.78
N TYR A 44 -7.49 -1.54 14.58
CA TYR A 44 -7.34 -0.66 13.42
C TYR A 44 -7.14 0.74 13.96
N ALA A 45 -5.90 1.19 14.01
CA ALA A 45 -5.56 2.41 14.74
C ALA A 45 -4.42 3.20 14.10
N HIS A 46 -4.47 4.49 14.31
CA HIS A 46 -3.34 5.41 14.19
C HIS A 46 -2.94 5.88 15.58
N CYS A 47 -1.85 5.35 16.11
CA CYS A 47 -1.29 5.76 17.38
C CYS A 47 -0.49 7.05 17.16
N VAL A 48 -1.03 8.17 17.60
CA VAL A 48 -0.42 9.50 17.42
C VAL A 48 0.49 9.84 18.59
N GLY A 49 1.51 10.63 18.33
CA GLY A 49 2.39 11.23 19.32
C GLY A 49 2.37 12.76 19.20
N THR A 50 3.50 13.39 19.44
CA THR A 50 3.65 14.85 19.33
C THR A 50 3.84 15.35 17.89
N SER A 51 4.12 14.44 16.95
CA SER A 51 4.26 14.78 15.53
C SER A 51 2.92 14.64 14.80
N ASN A 52 2.81 15.28 13.63
CA ASN A 52 1.65 15.14 12.74
C ASN A 52 1.59 13.80 12.00
N LYS A 53 2.58 12.93 12.20
CA LYS A 53 2.61 11.56 11.66
C LYS A 53 2.29 10.57 12.77
N PRO A 54 1.51 9.49 12.48
CA PRO A 54 1.33 8.41 13.44
C PRO A 54 2.66 7.74 13.79
N ARG A 55 2.95 7.57 15.07
CA ARG A 55 4.10 6.77 15.56
C ARG A 55 3.99 5.34 15.06
N LEU A 56 2.78 4.78 15.19
CA LEU A 56 2.44 3.44 14.77
C LEU A 56 1.07 3.45 14.08
N THR A 57 0.95 2.76 12.97
CA THR A 57 -0.35 2.39 12.40
C THR A 57 -0.53 0.89 12.52
N VAL A 58 -1.74 0.45 12.87
CA VAL A 58 -2.06 -0.96 13.02
C VAL A 58 -3.28 -1.31 12.17
N THR A 59 -3.18 -2.39 11.42
CA THR A 59 -4.33 -3.05 10.80
C THR A 59 -4.27 -4.54 11.10
N THR A 60 -5.43 -5.16 11.35
CA THR A 60 -5.52 -6.58 11.71
C THR A 60 -5.94 -7.41 10.52
N HIS A 61 -5.30 -8.55 10.36
CA HIS A 61 -5.58 -9.55 9.33
C HIS A 61 -5.73 -10.93 9.96
N ASP A 62 -6.59 -11.75 9.35
CA ASP A 62 -6.85 -13.11 9.80
C ASP A 62 -5.84 -14.10 9.20
N MET A 63 -5.46 -15.08 10.03
CA MET A 63 -4.77 -16.28 9.61
C MET A 63 -5.72 -17.48 9.63
N LYS A 64 -5.47 -18.48 8.79
CA LYS A 64 -6.29 -19.70 8.72
C LYS A 64 -6.27 -20.51 10.03
N ASP A 65 -5.18 -20.41 10.79
CA ASP A 65 -4.99 -21.08 12.08
C ASP A 65 -5.71 -20.39 13.25
N GLY A 66 -6.51 -19.36 12.96
CA GLY A 66 -7.23 -18.56 13.95
C GLY A 66 -6.38 -17.54 14.70
N SER A 67 -5.08 -17.43 14.42
CA SER A 67 -4.26 -16.32 14.90
C SER A 67 -4.57 -15.05 14.14
N LEU A 68 -4.13 -13.92 14.67
CA LEU A 68 -4.25 -12.61 14.06
C LEU A 68 -2.86 -12.06 13.71
N VAL A 69 -2.77 -11.30 12.66
CA VAL A 69 -1.57 -10.55 12.30
C VAL A 69 -1.88 -9.06 12.36
N TRP A 70 -1.13 -8.34 13.19
CA TRP A 70 -1.08 -6.89 13.14
C TRP A 70 -0.02 -6.45 12.15
N TYR A 71 -0.43 -5.65 11.19
CA TYR A 71 0.44 -5.03 10.21
C TYR A 71 0.83 -3.64 10.70
N LEU A 72 2.11 -3.48 11.08
CA LEU A 72 2.61 -2.31 11.78
C LEU A 72 3.32 -1.38 10.80
N GLY A 73 2.83 -0.15 10.73
CA GLY A 73 3.35 0.90 9.84
C GLY A 73 3.60 2.22 10.58
N GLY A 74 3.40 3.32 9.89
CA GLY A 74 3.63 4.66 10.42
C GLY A 74 5.12 5.03 10.46
N ASP A 75 5.48 5.88 11.41
CA ASP A 75 6.86 6.35 11.59
C ASP A 75 7.83 5.20 11.90
N LEU A 76 7.34 4.15 12.58
CA LEU A 76 8.09 2.92 12.80
C LEU A 76 8.62 2.33 11.48
N ALA A 77 7.76 2.20 10.47
CA ALA A 77 8.16 1.62 9.18
C ALA A 77 8.97 2.60 8.32
N GLU A 78 8.69 3.89 8.38
CA GLU A 78 9.44 4.93 7.66
C GLU A 78 10.90 4.98 8.15
N LYS A 79 11.12 5.04 9.46
CA LYS A 79 12.47 5.02 10.08
C LYS A 79 13.14 3.65 10.00
N GLY A 80 12.37 2.60 9.80
CA GLY A 80 12.86 1.23 9.69
C GLY A 80 13.80 1.00 8.51
N VAL A 81 13.69 1.80 7.47
CA VAL A 81 14.53 1.71 6.27
C VAL A 81 16.02 1.93 6.60
N GLU A 82 16.31 2.76 7.61
CA GLU A 82 17.67 3.08 8.05
C GLU A 82 18.20 2.10 9.11
N ARG A 83 17.36 1.14 9.55
CA ARG A 83 17.70 0.18 10.62
C ARG A 83 18.07 -1.18 10.04
N SER A 84 18.97 -1.89 10.74
CA SER A 84 19.12 -3.33 10.52
C SER A 84 17.84 -4.06 10.94
N ASP A 85 17.67 -5.31 10.49
CA ASP A 85 16.51 -6.12 10.83
C ASP A 85 16.34 -6.29 12.35
N ALA A 86 17.43 -6.59 13.06
CA ALA A 86 17.40 -6.71 14.50
C ALA A 86 16.97 -5.40 15.18
N GLN A 87 17.55 -4.26 14.75
CA GLN A 87 17.17 -2.94 15.27
C GLN A 87 15.72 -2.59 15.01
N GLN A 88 15.16 -2.99 13.85
CA GLN A 88 13.77 -2.74 13.51
C GLN A 88 12.82 -3.59 14.37
N LEU A 89 13.14 -4.86 14.58
CA LEU A 89 12.38 -5.74 15.47
C LEU A 89 12.39 -5.23 16.91
N ASP A 90 13.54 -4.80 17.41
CA ASP A 90 13.65 -4.21 18.77
C ASP A 90 12.88 -2.89 18.88
N ALA A 91 12.91 -2.06 17.84
CA ALA A 91 12.13 -0.83 17.81
C ALA A 91 10.63 -1.13 17.85
N ALA A 92 10.17 -2.15 17.11
CA ALA A 92 8.77 -2.57 17.12
C ALA A 92 8.34 -3.07 18.52
N ARG A 93 9.16 -3.89 19.17
CA ARG A 93 8.90 -4.35 20.55
C ARG A 93 8.76 -3.20 21.53
N ARG A 94 9.68 -2.22 21.46
CA ARG A 94 9.60 -1.02 22.32
C ARG A 94 8.33 -0.22 22.07
N GLU A 95 7.97 0.05 20.80
CA GLU A 95 6.74 0.77 20.47
C GLU A 95 5.49 0.04 20.96
N LEU A 96 5.42 -1.28 20.79
CA LEU A 96 4.31 -2.10 21.25
C LEU A 96 4.18 -2.06 22.78
N ASN A 97 5.27 -2.23 23.52
CA ASN A 97 5.27 -2.19 24.99
C ASN A 97 4.91 -0.81 25.54
N GLU A 98 5.33 0.26 24.85
CA GLU A 98 5.01 1.63 25.27
C GLU A 98 3.55 2.00 24.98
N LEU A 99 3.04 1.63 23.82
CA LEU A 99 1.69 1.98 23.39
C LEU A 99 0.60 1.06 23.96
N PHE A 100 0.96 -0.19 24.26
CA PHE A 100 0.01 -1.22 24.75
C PHE A 100 0.56 -1.95 25.98
N PRO A 101 0.91 -1.23 27.08
CA PRO A 101 1.56 -1.83 28.25
C PRO A 101 0.71 -2.87 28.98
N TRP A 102 -0.58 -2.96 28.65
CA TRP A 102 -1.51 -3.94 29.20
C TRP A 102 -1.61 -5.24 28.38
N LEU A 103 -0.90 -5.34 27.25
CA LEU A 103 -0.85 -6.54 26.41
C LEU A 103 0.50 -7.25 26.57
N ASP A 104 0.45 -8.56 26.67
CA ASP A 104 1.65 -9.39 26.66
C ASP A 104 1.94 -9.89 25.23
N PHE A 105 3.09 -9.53 24.72
CA PHE A 105 3.57 -9.92 23.40
C PHE A 105 4.69 -10.97 23.45
N ALA A 106 4.93 -11.64 24.59
CA ALA A 106 6.03 -12.58 24.75
C ALA A 106 5.97 -13.74 23.75
N ASP A 107 4.77 -14.25 23.49
CA ASP A 107 4.54 -15.37 22.56
C ASP A 107 4.26 -14.91 21.11
N ALA A 108 4.39 -13.61 20.82
CA ALA A 108 4.11 -13.10 19.49
C ALA A 108 5.31 -13.30 18.56
N GLU A 109 5.01 -13.77 17.34
CA GLU A 109 6.00 -13.88 16.27
C GLU A 109 6.11 -12.57 15.49
N LEU A 110 7.32 -12.12 15.22
CA LEU A 110 7.59 -10.94 14.42
C LEU A 110 8.24 -11.30 13.08
N ALA A 111 7.78 -10.67 12.02
CA ALA A 111 8.39 -10.76 10.69
C ALA A 111 8.57 -9.35 10.10
N LEU A 112 9.54 -9.21 9.21
CA LEU A 112 9.80 -7.98 8.47
C LEU A 112 9.34 -8.11 7.03
N MET A 113 8.91 -6.97 6.48
CA MET A 113 8.56 -6.87 5.07
C MET A 113 9.00 -5.52 4.51
N ASP A 114 9.91 -5.56 3.56
CA ASP A 114 10.27 -4.38 2.79
C ASP A 114 9.20 -4.10 1.74
N VAL A 115 8.78 -2.84 1.67
CA VAL A 115 7.78 -2.36 0.73
C VAL A 115 8.32 -1.13 0.01
N ALA A 116 8.23 -1.11 -1.29
CA ALA A 116 8.46 0.08 -2.09
C ALA A 116 7.13 0.65 -2.57
N ARG A 117 6.82 1.88 -2.15
CA ARG A 117 5.65 2.62 -2.64
C ARG A 117 6.08 3.49 -3.82
N ALA A 118 5.57 3.19 -5.01
CA ALA A 118 5.70 4.12 -6.13
C ALA A 118 4.58 5.15 -6.06
N GLU A 119 4.94 6.39 -6.15
CA GLU A 119 4.03 7.54 -6.14
C GLU A 119 4.51 8.60 -7.14
N PRO A 120 3.65 9.54 -7.59
CA PRO A 120 4.11 10.62 -8.45
C PRO A 120 5.16 11.43 -7.71
N ARG A 121 6.23 11.82 -8.41
CA ARG A 121 7.25 12.69 -7.83
C ARG A 121 6.64 14.03 -7.47
N GLN A 122 6.85 14.46 -6.25
CA GLN A 122 6.37 15.72 -5.74
C GLN A 122 7.51 16.63 -5.36
N GLN A 123 7.26 17.94 -5.52
CA GLN A 123 8.16 18.95 -4.97
C GLN A 123 7.76 19.17 -3.51
N GLY A 124 8.56 18.64 -2.57
CA GLY A 124 8.36 18.80 -1.13
C GLY A 124 8.03 17.52 -0.37
N LEU A 125 7.95 17.64 0.97
CA LEU A 125 7.72 16.54 1.90
C LEU A 125 6.24 16.23 2.18
N ALA A 126 5.33 17.09 1.74
CA ALA A 126 3.90 16.95 1.99
C ALA A 126 3.29 15.84 1.11
N LYS A 127 2.46 14.97 1.71
CA LYS A 127 1.64 14.04 0.93
C LYS A 127 0.55 14.84 0.22
N PRO A 128 0.20 14.49 -1.05
CA PRO A 128 -0.89 15.17 -1.74
C PRO A 128 -2.20 14.99 -0.98
N ASP A 129 -2.98 16.07 -0.93
CA ASP A 129 -4.33 16.04 -0.37
C ASP A 129 -5.39 15.62 -1.41
N ASN A 130 -4.99 15.49 -2.67
CA ASN A 130 -5.86 15.08 -3.78
C ASN A 130 -5.33 13.81 -4.44
N ALA A 131 -6.22 13.05 -5.07
CA ALA A 131 -5.85 11.96 -5.95
C ALA A 131 -5.12 12.49 -7.19
N TYR A 132 -4.27 11.67 -7.75
CA TYR A 132 -3.53 12.01 -8.95
C TYR A 132 -4.09 11.24 -10.15
N ALA A 133 -4.59 11.97 -11.14
CA ALA A 133 -4.97 11.45 -12.45
C ALA A 133 -4.53 12.43 -13.53
N ARG A 134 -3.90 11.93 -14.56
CA ARG A 134 -3.48 12.72 -15.72
C ARG A 134 -3.64 11.89 -16.99
N ARG A 135 -4.09 12.55 -18.06
CA ARG A 135 -4.21 11.95 -19.39
C ARG A 135 -3.14 12.48 -20.34
N ASP A 136 -2.59 11.59 -21.13
CA ASP A 136 -1.82 11.89 -22.32
C ASP A 136 -2.33 11.01 -23.46
N ARG A 137 -2.87 11.63 -24.53
CA ARG A 137 -3.56 10.95 -25.64
C ARG A 137 -4.63 9.97 -25.13
N ASP A 138 -4.42 8.66 -25.32
CA ASP A 138 -5.37 7.60 -24.98
C ASP A 138 -5.06 6.88 -23.65
N LEU A 139 -4.01 7.31 -22.98
CA LEU A 139 -3.57 6.72 -21.73
C LEU A 139 -3.87 7.66 -20.56
N ILE A 140 -4.43 7.10 -19.47
CA ILE A 140 -4.62 7.80 -18.20
C ILE A 140 -3.72 7.15 -17.16
N ILE A 141 -2.80 7.93 -16.59
CA ILE A 141 -2.01 7.50 -15.44
C ILE A 141 -2.68 7.95 -14.15
N THR A 142 -2.74 7.06 -13.15
CA THR A 142 -3.38 7.34 -11.87
C THR A 142 -2.53 6.84 -10.71
N TRP A 143 -2.54 7.58 -9.61
CA TRP A 143 -1.96 7.14 -8.35
C TRP A 143 -2.94 7.35 -7.20
N PRO A 144 -3.41 6.27 -6.55
CA PRO A 144 -4.16 6.36 -5.32
C PRO A 144 -3.20 6.69 -4.16
N THR A 145 -2.99 7.98 -3.92
CA THR A 145 -2.05 8.45 -2.88
C THR A 145 -2.48 8.10 -1.47
N LYS A 146 -3.80 7.99 -1.23
CA LYS A 146 -4.41 7.51 0.01
C LYS A 146 -5.67 6.70 -0.36
N LEU A 147 -5.97 5.64 0.39
CA LEU A 147 -7.19 4.84 0.14
C LEU A 147 -8.47 5.69 0.24
N THR A 148 -8.49 6.65 1.16
CA THR A 148 -9.61 7.59 1.35
C THR A 148 -9.85 8.51 0.14
N LEU A 149 -8.89 8.62 -0.77
CA LEU A 149 -9.00 9.40 -2.01
C LEU A 149 -9.47 8.55 -3.21
N ALA A 150 -9.84 7.29 -2.99
CA ALA A 150 -10.32 6.44 -4.09
C ALA A 150 -11.60 6.99 -4.77
N PRO A 151 -12.59 7.55 -4.06
CA PRO A 151 -13.73 8.21 -4.72
C PRO A 151 -13.29 9.42 -5.57
N ASP A 152 -12.48 10.34 -5.02
CA ASP A 152 -11.94 11.49 -5.76
C ASP A 152 -11.14 11.05 -7.01
N LEU A 153 -10.41 9.93 -6.90
CA LEU A 153 -9.72 9.35 -8.05
C LEU A 153 -10.71 8.87 -9.13
N GLY A 154 -11.79 8.22 -8.72
CA GLY A 154 -12.85 7.78 -9.63
C GLY A 154 -13.47 8.94 -10.40
N ASP A 155 -13.87 10.00 -9.70
CA ASP A 155 -14.46 11.20 -10.28
C ASP A 155 -13.53 11.87 -11.29
N ARG A 156 -12.22 11.98 -10.97
CA ARG A 156 -11.20 12.54 -11.88
C ARG A 156 -10.99 11.71 -13.12
N VAL A 157 -10.97 10.39 -13.00
CA VAL A 157 -10.83 9.49 -14.15
C VAL A 157 -12.06 9.58 -15.04
N GLU A 158 -13.26 9.60 -14.44
CA GLU A 158 -14.50 9.77 -15.19
C GLU A 158 -14.52 11.09 -15.97
N ALA A 159 -14.16 12.20 -15.32
CA ALA A 159 -14.06 13.51 -15.98
C ALA A 159 -13.11 13.47 -17.18
N LEU A 160 -11.91 12.86 -17.05
CA LEU A 160 -10.94 12.72 -18.13
C LEU A 160 -11.45 11.87 -19.30
N ILE A 161 -12.31 10.87 -19.03
CA ILE A 161 -12.96 10.06 -20.06
C ILE A 161 -14.04 10.85 -20.77
N GLN A 162 -14.86 11.60 -20.02
CA GLN A 162 -15.95 12.43 -20.57
C GLN A 162 -15.41 13.57 -21.45
N GLU A 163 -14.32 14.23 -21.05
CA GLU A 163 -13.64 15.25 -21.86
C GLU A 163 -13.26 14.75 -23.28
N ARG A 164 -13.11 13.45 -23.43
CA ARG A 164 -12.81 12.84 -24.72
C ARG A 164 -14.06 12.54 -25.56
N GLY A 165 -15.24 12.77 -25.04
CA GLY A 165 -16.49 12.42 -25.72
C GLY A 165 -16.73 10.92 -25.86
N LEU A 166 -16.11 10.10 -24.99
CA LEU A 166 -16.39 8.67 -24.93
C LEU A 166 -17.72 8.47 -24.20
N GLU A 167 -18.70 8.01 -24.91
CA GLU A 167 -20.00 7.61 -24.35
C GLU A 167 -19.93 6.16 -23.86
N THR A 168 -20.77 5.82 -22.89
CA THR A 168 -20.96 4.43 -22.47
C THR A 168 -21.53 3.64 -23.66
N GLY A 169 -20.71 2.78 -24.24
CA GLY A 169 -21.09 1.95 -25.37
C GLY A 169 -22.08 0.84 -25.03
N ALA A 170 -22.39 0.02 -26.01
CA ALA A 170 -23.13 -1.22 -25.82
C ALA A 170 -22.46 -2.10 -24.74
N PRO A 171 -23.20 -2.99 -24.07
CA PRO A 171 -22.62 -3.93 -23.11
C PRO A 171 -21.38 -4.60 -23.69
N LEU A 172 -20.33 -4.66 -22.88
CA LEU A 172 -19.09 -5.33 -23.30
C LEU A 172 -19.41 -6.78 -23.74
N PRO A 173 -18.81 -7.25 -24.83
CA PRO A 173 -18.92 -8.65 -25.20
C PRO A 173 -18.42 -9.52 -24.05
N PRO A 174 -18.91 -10.74 -23.89
CA PRO A 174 -18.42 -11.64 -22.86
C PRO A 174 -16.91 -11.79 -23.00
N ILE A 175 -16.21 -11.81 -21.86
CA ILE A 175 -14.76 -12.03 -21.83
C ILE A 175 -14.46 -13.33 -22.60
N PRO A 176 -13.56 -13.30 -23.59
CA PRO A 176 -13.21 -14.50 -24.32
C PRO A 176 -12.81 -15.63 -23.37
N GLY A 177 -13.38 -16.81 -23.54
CA GLY A 177 -13.11 -17.97 -22.67
C GLY A 177 -11.65 -18.43 -22.67
N GLU A 178 -10.87 -17.96 -23.65
CA GLU A 178 -9.43 -18.22 -23.79
C GLU A 178 -8.58 -17.37 -22.84
N LEU A 179 -9.13 -16.28 -22.26
CA LEU A 179 -8.38 -15.49 -21.28
C LEU A 179 -8.33 -16.25 -19.95
N ARG A 180 -7.14 -16.75 -19.63
CA ARG A 180 -6.87 -17.38 -18.33
C ARG A 180 -7.17 -16.36 -17.21
N ARG A 181 -7.98 -16.77 -16.25
CA ARG A 181 -8.16 -15.98 -15.03
C ARG A 181 -6.86 -15.99 -14.24
N ALA A 182 -6.46 -14.82 -13.76
CA ALA A 182 -5.32 -14.73 -12.85
C ALA A 182 -5.63 -15.45 -11.53
N ASP A 183 -4.62 -16.06 -10.96
CA ASP A 183 -4.73 -16.64 -9.62
C ASP A 183 -4.95 -15.53 -8.58
N ILE A 184 -5.70 -15.85 -7.53
CA ILE A 184 -5.88 -14.92 -6.41
C ILE A 184 -4.52 -14.74 -5.70
N GLY A 185 -4.10 -13.48 -5.58
CA GLY A 185 -2.85 -13.15 -4.91
C GLY A 185 -2.85 -13.60 -3.46
N ARG A 186 -1.80 -14.29 -3.04
CA ARG A 186 -1.63 -14.72 -1.65
C ARG A 186 -1.16 -13.55 -0.80
N PRO A 187 -1.82 -13.22 0.33
CA PRO A 187 -1.39 -12.18 1.24
C PRO A 187 0.02 -12.40 1.76
N GLN A 188 0.78 -11.31 1.96
CA GLN A 188 2.17 -11.40 2.40
C GLN A 188 2.31 -12.03 3.79
N TRP A 189 1.38 -11.77 4.71
CA TRP A 189 1.39 -12.36 6.06
C TRP A 189 1.25 -13.88 6.02
N HIS A 190 0.48 -14.46 5.09
CA HIS A 190 0.41 -15.91 4.89
C HIS A 190 1.75 -16.49 4.43
N ARG A 191 2.50 -15.74 3.60
CA ARG A 191 3.83 -16.18 3.12
C ARG A 191 4.87 -16.14 4.23
N LEU A 192 4.89 -15.03 4.99
CA LEU A 192 5.90 -14.77 6.02
C LEU A 192 5.77 -15.70 7.23
N PHE A 193 4.54 -16.07 7.59
CA PHE A 193 4.28 -16.98 8.71
C PHE A 193 3.99 -18.42 8.28
N GLY A 194 4.38 -18.81 7.06
CA GLY A 194 4.43 -20.20 6.62
C GLY A 194 3.09 -20.89 6.41
N GLU A 195 1.97 -20.16 6.29
CA GLU A 195 0.71 -20.78 5.91
C GLU A 195 0.79 -21.37 4.51
N GLN A 196 0.56 -22.68 4.40
CA GLN A 196 0.38 -23.33 3.10
C GLN A 196 -1.00 -22.98 2.53
N GLY A 197 -1.06 -22.73 1.22
CA GLY A 197 -2.28 -22.35 0.50
C GLY A 197 -3.33 -23.47 0.42
#